data_27e9286ad66c33956c9391abf61e1483
#
_entry.id   27e9286ad66c33956c9391abf61e1483
#
_cell.length_a   1.000
_cell.length_b   1.000
_cell.length_c   1.000
_cell.angle_alpha   90.00
_cell.angle_beta   90.00
_cell.angle_gamma   90.00
#
_symmetry.space_group_name_H-M   'P 1'
#
loop_
_entity.id
_entity.type
_entity.pdbx_description
1 polymer ?
#
loop_
_entity_poly.entity_id
_entity_poly.type
_entity_poly.pdbx_seq_one_letter_code
_entity_poly.pdbx_strand_id
1 'polypeptide(L)'
;MRYIISLPLAILPLPLMAEVPAVVTDIPPVHALVSQVMGDLGAPVLLLEKGADEHDFQLRPSQMQSIAYADVVIWVGRELTPWLDRALAGSSAASLPLLEASPVLRSYDESDHANESEEDHDAHVHDGLNPHAWLDPKNAAAWLTVIAADLAQRDPEHAAVYAGNAARAAAQVMALDGEISARLARAKPRPFITQHDAYGYFTAHFGLTYAGALSAGDAAAPGAAHVQDLQAQVAAGGVVCLFPEAQHDPALLMQVQNDSAAHLGAALDPVGSTIEAGPEAYAALLRGLAQSLADCLNGA
;
A
#
# COMPACT_ATOMS: atom_id res chain seq x y z
N MET A 1 -56.58 -6.65 57.91
CA MET A 1 -55.30 -7.10 57.43
C MET A 1 -55.25 -6.90 55.90
N ARG A 2 -54.43 -5.93 55.40
CA ARG A 2 -54.27 -5.66 54.03
C ARG A 2 -52.89 -6.29 53.60
N TYR A 3 -52.89 -7.31 52.78
CA TYR A 3 -51.68 -7.91 52.23
C TYR A 3 -51.20 -7.07 51.03
N ILE A 4 -50.04 -6.46 51.15
CA ILE A 4 -49.35 -5.78 50.06
C ILE A 4 -48.58 -6.88 49.30
N ILE A 5 -49.02 -7.21 48.11
CA ILE A 5 -48.29 -8.12 47.20
C ILE A 5 -47.26 -7.27 46.45
N SER A 6 -45.99 -7.40 46.88
CA SER A 6 -44.85 -6.81 46.18
C SER A 6 -44.52 -7.70 44.95
N LEU A 7 -44.78 -7.20 43.75
CA LEU A 7 -44.32 -7.84 42.50
C LEU A 7 -42.82 -7.54 42.33
N PRO A 8 -41.95 -8.55 42.12
CA PRO A 8 -40.57 -8.30 41.80
C PRO A 8 -40.50 -7.73 40.35
N LEU A 9 -39.90 -6.55 40.22
CA LEU A 9 -39.57 -5.95 38.91
C LEU A 9 -38.37 -6.71 38.32
N ALA A 10 -38.60 -7.58 37.36
CA ALA A 10 -37.55 -8.26 36.61
C ALA A 10 -36.87 -7.23 35.68
N ILE A 11 -35.64 -6.82 36.04
CA ILE A 11 -34.78 -6.01 35.18
C ILE A 11 -34.22 -6.96 34.11
N LEU A 12 -34.81 -6.93 32.91
CA LEU A 12 -34.25 -7.58 31.76
C LEU A 12 -32.96 -6.82 31.36
N PRO A 13 -31.82 -7.51 31.21
CA PRO A 13 -30.62 -6.86 30.68
C PRO A 13 -30.92 -6.38 29.26
N LEU A 14 -30.75 -5.08 28.99
CA LEU A 14 -30.72 -4.56 27.63
C LEU A 14 -29.52 -5.20 26.93
N PRO A 15 -29.67 -5.70 25.69
CA PRO A 15 -28.53 -6.14 24.92
C PRO A 15 -27.57 -4.95 24.79
N LEU A 16 -26.35 -5.10 25.28
CA LEU A 16 -25.27 -4.19 25.00
C LEU A 16 -24.93 -4.41 23.52
N MET A 17 -25.40 -3.51 22.64
CA MET A 17 -25.00 -3.55 21.23
C MET A 17 -23.48 -3.37 21.21
N ALA A 18 -22.76 -4.36 20.64
CA ALA A 18 -21.34 -4.20 20.42
C ALA A 18 -21.11 -3.01 19.48
N GLU A 19 -20.27 -2.08 19.89
CA GLU A 19 -19.92 -0.94 19.07
C GLU A 19 -18.88 -1.39 18.03
N VAL A 20 -19.14 -1.09 16.76
CA VAL A 20 -18.20 -1.41 15.66
C VAL A 20 -16.90 -0.65 15.90
N PRO A 21 -15.72 -1.28 15.83
CA PRO A 21 -14.46 -0.62 16.11
C PRO A 21 -14.20 0.61 15.24
N ALA A 22 -13.74 1.69 15.85
CA ALA A 22 -13.23 2.87 15.16
C ALA A 22 -11.85 2.55 14.58
N VAL A 23 -11.76 2.45 13.25
CA VAL A 23 -10.54 2.05 12.53
C VAL A 23 -9.94 3.24 11.81
N VAL A 24 -8.61 3.38 11.91
CA VAL A 24 -7.81 4.34 11.15
C VAL A 24 -6.82 3.56 10.27
N THR A 25 -6.55 4.06 9.06
CA THR A 25 -5.60 3.47 8.11
C THR A 25 -4.64 4.51 7.58
N ASP A 26 -3.44 4.09 7.20
CA ASP A 26 -2.39 4.97 6.65
C ASP A 26 -2.65 5.35 5.19
N ILE A 27 -2.72 4.38 4.29
CA ILE A 27 -2.71 4.56 2.83
C ILE A 27 -3.97 4.01 2.14
N PRO A 28 -4.31 4.49 0.93
CA PRO A 28 -5.50 4.06 0.19
C PRO A 28 -5.64 2.55 -0.02
N PRO A 29 -4.59 1.76 -0.36
CA PRO A 29 -4.73 0.30 -0.50
C PRO A 29 -5.16 -0.39 0.79
N VAL A 30 -4.57 -0.03 1.93
CA VAL A 30 -4.96 -0.57 3.24
C VAL A 30 -6.38 -0.16 3.59
N HIS A 31 -6.72 1.11 3.37
CA HIS A 31 -8.10 1.61 3.55
C HIS A 31 -9.11 0.81 2.72
N ALA A 32 -8.80 0.49 1.46
CA ALA A 32 -9.68 -0.29 0.61
C ALA A 32 -9.91 -1.71 1.14
N LEU A 33 -8.83 -2.40 1.56
CA LEU A 33 -8.92 -3.75 2.13
C LEU A 33 -9.73 -3.75 3.44
N VAL A 34 -9.49 -2.79 4.34
CA VAL A 34 -10.26 -2.63 5.58
C VAL A 34 -11.73 -2.32 5.28
N SER A 35 -12.00 -1.43 4.33
CA SER A 35 -13.38 -1.11 3.91
C SER A 35 -14.13 -2.33 3.39
N GLN A 36 -13.44 -3.20 2.64
CA GLN A 36 -14.03 -4.46 2.16
C GLN A 36 -14.37 -5.42 3.30
N VAL A 37 -13.52 -5.50 4.34
CA VAL A 37 -13.76 -6.36 5.52
C VAL A 37 -14.88 -5.81 6.39
N MET A 38 -14.89 -4.50 6.65
CA MET A 38 -15.95 -3.85 7.45
C MET A 38 -17.31 -3.89 6.75
N GLY A 39 -17.34 -3.74 5.43
CA GLY A 39 -18.57 -3.71 4.65
C GLY A 39 -19.54 -2.61 5.14
N ASP A 40 -20.81 -2.97 5.32
CA ASP A 40 -21.84 -2.04 5.77
C ASP A 40 -21.84 -1.77 7.29
N LEU A 41 -20.95 -2.42 8.05
CA LEU A 41 -20.86 -2.21 9.51
C LEU A 41 -20.24 -0.87 9.84
N GLY A 42 -19.28 -0.39 9.05
CA GLY A 42 -18.58 0.87 9.30
C GLY A 42 -17.61 1.23 8.17
N ALA A 43 -16.94 2.37 8.32
CA ALA A 43 -15.94 2.84 7.39
C ALA A 43 -14.67 3.26 8.13
N PRO A 44 -13.48 2.83 7.69
CA PRO A 44 -12.22 3.29 8.28
C PRO A 44 -11.94 4.75 7.92
N VAL A 45 -11.13 5.43 8.72
CA VAL A 45 -10.62 6.77 8.42
C VAL A 45 -9.27 6.63 7.73
N LEU A 46 -9.13 7.21 6.54
CA LEU A 46 -7.86 7.28 5.81
C LEU A 46 -7.06 8.50 6.25
N LEU A 47 -5.77 8.32 6.57
CA LEU A 47 -4.87 9.40 6.96
C LEU A 47 -4.22 10.08 5.75
N LEU A 48 -3.68 9.33 4.78
CA LEU A 48 -3.01 9.91 3.63
C LEU A 48 -3.98 10.70 2.77
N GLU A 49 -3.66 11.96 2.51
CA GLU A 49 -4.49 12.83 1.68
C GLU A 49 -4.31 12.54 0.19
N LYS A 50 -5.31 12.89 -0.60
CA LYS A 50 -5.26 12.71 -2.04
C LYS A 50 -4.07 13.46 -2.66
N GLY A 51 -3.24 12.72 -3.40
CA GLY A 51 -2.04 13.25 -4.06
C GLY A 51 -0.85 13.49 -3.14
N ALA A 52 -0.93 13.08 -1.87
CA ALA A 52 0.20 13.15 -0.95
C ALA A 52 1.14 11.95 -1.12
N ASP A 53 2.41 12.18 -0.80
CA ASP A 53 3.46 11.17 -0.72
C ASP A 53 3.37 10.46 0.64
N GLU A 54 3.38 9.13 0.63
CA GLU A 54 3.26 8.28 1.82
C GLU A 54 4.50 8.27 2.69
N HIS A 55 5.66 8.57 2.13
CA HIS A 55 6.94 8.54 2.84
C HIS A 55 7.24 9.87 3.56
N ASP A 56 6.80 11.00 2.98
CA ASP A 56 6.99 12.35 3.55
C ASP A 56 5.65 13.03 3.83
N PHE A 57 4.97 12.57 4.88
CA PHE A 57 3.67 13.10 5.26
C PHE A 57 3.66 13.69 6.67
N GLN A 58 3.00 14.84 6.84
CA GLN A 58 2.82 15.49 8.12
C GLN A 58 1.37 15.45 8.58
N LEU A 59 1.12 14.80 9.71
CA LEU A 59 -0.21 14.70 10.31
C LEU A 59 -0.77 16.04 10.75
N ARG A 60 -2.00 16.33 10.34
CA ARG A 60 -2.77 17.48 10.83
C ARG A 60 -3.37 17.19 12.21
N PRO A 61 -3.70 18.23 13.00
CA PRO A 61 -4.36 18.03 14.31
C PRO A 61 -5.63 17.17 14.27
N SER A 62 -6.43 17.27 13.20
CA SER A 62 -7.62 16.44 13.00
C SER A 62 -7.29 14.95 12.82
N GLN A 63 -6.20 14.64 12.10
CA GLN A 63 -5.73 13.27 11.90
C GLN A 63 -5.13 12.68 13.20
N MET A 64 -4.37 13.48 13.94
CA MET A 64 -3.93 13.11 15.29
C MET A 64 -5.12 12.82 16.22
N GLN A 65 -6.20 13.60 16.10
CA GLN A 65 -7.42 13.34 16.85
C GLN A 65 -8.08 12.02 16.43
N SER A 66 -8.13 11.71 15.14
CA SER A 66 -8.64 10.42 14.63
C SER A 66 -7.85 9.25 15.19
N ILE A 67 -6.52 9.34 15.25
CA ILE A 67 -5.66 8.33 15.87
C ILE A 67 -5.96 8.18 17.37
N ALA A 68 -6.14 9.30 18.08
CA ALA A 68 -6.39 9.29 19.53
C ALA A 68 -7.74 8.65 19.92
N TYR A 69 -8.72 8.67 19.02
CA TYR A 69 -10.05 8.06 19.23
C TYR A 69 -10.21 6.70 18.54
N ALA A 70 -9.20 6.22 17.85
CA ALA A 70 -9.24 4.92 17.21
C ALA A 70 -9.15 3.78 18.23
N ASP A 71 -9.90 2.71 18.00
CA ASP A 71 -9.71 1.43 18.70
C ASP A 71 -8.49 0.69 18.13
N VAL A 72 -8.26 0.84 16.81
CA VAL A 72 -7.12 0.24 16.11
C VAL A 72 -6.69 1.10 14.92
N VAL A 73 -5.37 1.17 14.74
CA VAL A 73 -4.74 1.69 13.52
C VAL A 73 -4.19 0.51 12.73
N ILE A 74 -4.74 0.29 11.54
CA ILE A 74 -4.33 -0.77 10.60
C ILE A 74 -3.51 -0.10 9.50
N TRP A 75 -2.25 -0.47 9.37
CA TRP A 75 -1.28 0.22 8.54
C TRP A 75 -0.24 -0.72 7.96
N VAL A 76 0.53 -0.29 6.97
CA VAL A 76 1.57 -1.15 6.40
C VAL A 76 2.63 -1.47 7.43
N GLY A 77 3.22 -0.46 8.07
CA GLY A 77 4.26 -0.63 9.07
C GLY A 77 5.21 0.58 9.10
N ARG A 78 6.13 0.55 10.07
CA ARG A 78 7.11 1.61 10.31
C ARG A 78 8.07 1.85 9.14
N GLU A 79 8.27 0.83 8.32
CA GLU A 79 9.13 0.84 7.15
C GLU A 79 8.57 1.76 6.05
N LEU A 80 7.23 1.87 5.94
CA LEU A 80 6.56 2.76 4.99
C LEU A 80 6.28 4.14 5.60
N THR A 81 5.67 4.15 6.79
CA THR A 81 5.13 5.37 7.40
C THR A 81 5.74 5.64 8.78
N PRO A 82 7.05 5.98 8.86
CA PRO A 82 7.73 6.24 10.14
C PRO A 82 7.13 7.44 10.90
N TRP A 83 6.46 8.36 10.20
CA TRP A 83 5.70 9.45 10.80
C TRP A 83 4.50 8.94 11.62
N LEU A 84 3.86 7.83 11.19
CA LEU A 84 2.74 7.21 11.92
C LEU A 84 3.24 6.41 13.13
N ASP A 85 4.37 5.71 13.02
CA ASP A 85 5.02 5.03 14.16
C ASP A 85 5.25 5.99 15.33
N ARG A 86 5.78 7.18 15.04
CA ARG A 86 5.98 8.24 16.05
C ARG A 86 4.65 8.72 16.66
N ALA A 87 3.59 8.83 15.88
CA ALA A 87 2.28 9.25 16.37
C ALA A 87 1.65 8.17 17.26
N LEU A 88 1.79 6.89 16.91
CA LEU A 88 1.29 5.74 17.66
C LEU A 88 1.98 5.57 19.01
N ALA A 89 3.26 5.89 19.12
CA ALA A 89 4.00 5.83 20.38
C ALA A 89 3.38 6.70 21.48
N GLY A 90 2.61 7.73 21.14
CA GLY A 90 1.88 8.60 22.06
C GLY A 90 0.38 8.32 22.17
N SER A 91 -0.13 7.29 21.49
CA SER A 91 -1.56 6.94 21.42
C SER A 91 -1.91 5.72 22.28
N SER A 92 -3.18 5.61 22.66
CA SER A 92 -3.75 4.39 23.27
C SER A 92 -4.37 3.44 22.23
N ALA A 93 -4.45 3.84 20.97
CA ALA A 93 -4.95 2.99 19.90
C ALA A 93 -4.08 1.72 19.74
N ALA A 94 -4.73 0.59 19.51
CA ALA A 94 -3.98 -0.60 19.16
C ALA A 94 -3.36 -0.44 17.76
N SER A 95 -2.23 -1.10 17.52
CA SER A 95 -1.50 -1.06 16.24
C SER A 95 -1.51 -2.43 15.60
N LEU A 96 -1.90 -2.49 14.31
CA LEU A 96 -1.84 -3.70 13.49
C LEU A 96 -0.99 -3.42 12.24
N PRO A 97 0.33 -3.64 12.30
CA PRO A 97 1.20 -3.53 11.13
C PRO A 97 1.01 -4.76 10.23
N LEU A 98 0.67 -4.54 8.97
CA LEU A 98 0.34 -5.61 8.02
C LEU A 98 1.57 -6.21 7.35
N LEU A 99 2.66 -5.45 7.24
CA LEU A 99 3.89 -5.91 6.61
C LEU A 99 4.44 -7.17 7.29
N GLU A 100 4.38 -7.23 8.62
CA GLU A 100 4.81 -8.38 9.43
C GLU A 100 3.98 -9.65 9.15
N ALA A 101 2.74 -9.48 8.68
CA ALA A 101 1.83 -10.56 8.34
C ALA A 101 1.89 -10.98 6.85
N SER A 102 2.80 -10.40 6.09
CA SER A 102 2.93 -10.66 4.65
C SER A 102 3.58 -12.03 4.39
N PRO A 103 2.94 -12.93 3.64
CA PRO A 103 3.55 -14.22 3.26
C PRO A 103 4.72 -14.08 2.29
N VAL A 104 4.79 -12.96 1.56
CA VAL A 104 5.89 -12.63 0.66
C VAL A 104 6.54 -11.35 1.18
N LEU A 105 7.83 -11.42 1.50
CA LEU A 105 8.65 -10.26 1.85
C LEU A 105 9.78 -10.13 0.84
N ARG A 106 10.14 -8.89 0.51
CA ARG A 106 11.23 -8.55 -0.41
C ARG A 106 12.09 -7.46 0.19
N SER A 107 13.38 -7.55 -0.05
CA SER A 107 14.31 -6.45 0.22
C SER A 107 14.46 -5.59 -1.05
N TYR A 108 14.89 -4.35 -0.89
CA TYR A 108 15.44 -3.58 -2.00
C TYR A 108 16.65 -4.33 -2.58
N ASP A 109 16.86 -4.28 -3.89
CA ASP A 109 17.98 -4.98 -4.51
C ASP A 109 19.30 -4.37 -4.03
N GLU A 110 20.19 -5.22 -3.46
CA GLU A 110 21.52 -4.80 -2.96
C GLU A 110 22.41 -4.19 -4.07
N SER A 111 22.08 -4.39 -5.33
CA SER A 111 22.81 -3.84 -6.48
C SER A 111 22.76 -2.31 -6.56
N ASP A 112 21.72 -1.69 -6.03
CA ASP A 112 21.53 -0.24 -6.06
C ASP A 112 22.36 0.48 -4.98
N HIS A 113 22.82 -0.23 -3.92
CA HIS A 113 23.62 0.32 -2.83
C HIS A 113 25.14 0.17 -3.01
N ALA A 114 25.61 -0.53 -4.04
CA ALA A 114 27.03 -0.86 -4.22
C ALA A 114 27.96 0.35 -4.48
N ASN A 115 27.43 1.56 -4.66
CA ASN A 115 28.18 2.78 -4.94
C ASN A 115 28.00 3.90 -3.90
N GLU A 116 27.28 3.67 -2.79
CA GLU A 116 27.21 4.66 -1.72
C GLU A 116 28.48 4.57 -0.85
N SER A 117 29.25 5.65 -0.80
CA SER A 117 30.42 5.75 0.04
C SER A 117 30.03 5.74 1.52
N GLU A 118 30.78 4.98 2.34
CA GLU A 118 30.55 4.75 3.78
C GLU A 118 30.56 6.00 4.69
N GLU A 119 30.44 7.22 4.15
CA GLU A 119 30.61 8.47 4.91
C GLU A 119 29.33 9.19 5.34
N ASP A 120 28.13 8.74 4.94
CA ASP A 120 26.86 9.36 5.34
C ASP A 120 25.95 8.42 6.16
N HIS A 121 26.42 7.99 7.33
CA HIS A 121 25.75 7.04 8.24
C HIS A 121 24.62 7.64 9.11
N ASP A 122 24.12 8.84 8.86
CA ASP A 122 23.06 9.47 9.67
C ASP A 122 21.69 9.66 8.97
N ALA A 123 21.48 9.12 7.77
CA ALA A 123 20.20 9.18 7.07
C ALA A 123 19.58 7.78 6.96
N HIS A 124 18.67 7.47 7.86
CA HIS A 124 17.62 6.44 7.79
C HIS A 124 17.96 5.20 6.96
N VAL A 125 18.77 4.31 7.55
CA VAL A 125 18.91 2.94 7.07
C VAL A 125 17.55 2.27 7.22
N HIS A 126 16.76 2.21 6.15
CA HIS A 126 15.76 1.18 6.03
C HIS A 126 16.51 -0.15 6.06
N ASP A 127 16.13 -1.07 6.93
CA ASP A 127 16.76 -2.40 7.10
C ASP A 127 16.66 -3.29 5.84
N GLY A 128 16.82 -2.72 4.66
CA GLY A 128 16.74 -3.39 3.37
C GLY A 128 15.35 -3.93 2.98
N LEU A 129 14.35 -3.89 3.86
CA LEU A 129 13.02 -4.41 3.58
C LEU A 129 12.20 -3.41 2.77
N ASN A 130 11.77 -3.80 1.58
CA ASN A 130 10.87 -3.01 0.74
C ASN A 130 9.44 -3.06 1.33
N PRO A 131 8.83 -1.92 1.69
CA PRO A 131 7.53 -1.90 2.35
C PRO A 131 6.33 -2.03 1.41
N HIS A 132 6.51 -1.96 0.08
CA HIS A 132 5.42 -1.89 -0.91
C HIS A 132 4.71 -3.24 -1.12
N ALA A 133 4.52 -3.99 -0.03
CA ALA A 133 4.03 -5.37 -0.03
C ALA A 133 2.58 -5.52 -0.53
N TRP A 134 1.77 -4.44 -0.49
CA TRP A 134 0.39 -4.46 -1.04
C TRP A 134 0.36 -4.67 -2.55
N LEU A 135 1.45 -4.42 -3.25
CA LEU A 135 1.55 -4.60 -4.70
C LEU A 135 1.65 -6.09 -5.14
N ASP A 136 1.84 -7.01 -4.18
CA ASP A 136 1.62 -8.45 -4.42
C ASP A 136 0.19 -8.84 -3.99
N PRO A 137 -0.67 -9.30 -4.91
CA PRO A 137 -2.03 -9.77 -4.58
C PRO A 137 -2.08 -10.86 -3.51
N LYS A 138 -1.02 -11.68 -3.36
CA LYS A 138 -0.95 -12.71 -2.31
C LYS A 138 -0.86 -12.09 -0.91
N ASN A 139 -0.09 -11.00 -0.77
CA ASN A 139 -0.02 -10.28 0.48
C ASN A 139 -1.36 -9.63 0.82
N ALA A 140 -1.99 -8.96 -0.15
CA ALA A 140 -3.29 -8.35 0.05
C ALA A 140 -4.37 -9.38 0.47
N ALA A 141 -4.40 -10.54 -0.16
CA ALA A 141 -5.32 -11.62 0.22
C ALA A 141 -5.06 -12.16 1.63
N ALA A 142 -3.79 -12.25 2.06
CA ALA A 142 -3.44 -12.63 3.43
C ALA A 142 -3.84 -11.55 4.44
N TRP A 143 -3.60 -10.26 4.13
CA TRP A 143 -3.97 -9.13 4.96
C TRP A 143 -5.47 -9.06 5.25
N LEU A 144 -6.32 -9.37 4.27
CA LEU A 144 -7.78 -9.44 4.48
C LEU A 144 -8.15 -10.42 5.61
N THR A 145 -7.47 -11.56 5.70
CA THR A 145 -7.70 -12.54 6.76
C THR A 145 -7.24 -12.02 8.13
N VAL A 146 -6.08 -11.36 8.17
CA VAL A 146 -5.52 -10.77 9.41
C VAL A 146 -6.41 -9.63 9.91
N ILE A 147 -6.85 -8.75 9.03
CA ILE A 147 -7.78 -7.64 9.33
C ILE A 147 -9.09 -8.20 9.91
N ALA A 148 -9.67 -9.21 9.27
CA ALA A 148 -10.93 -9.81 9.76
C ALA A 148 -10.75 -10.48 11.13
N ALA A 149 -9.62 -11.11 11.40
CA ALA A 149 -9.34 -11.75 12.68
C ALA A 149 -9.18 -10.71 13.80
N ASP A 150 -8.50 -9.59 13.56
CA ASP A 150 -8.36 -8.51 14.53
C ASP A 150 -9.71 -7.84 14.83
N LEU A 151 -10.49 -7.50 13.80
CA LEU A 151 -11.80 -6.91 13.96
C LEU A 151 -12.77 -7.85 14.70
N ALA A 152 -12.73 -9.16 14.41
CA ALA A 152 -13.55 -10.16 15.09
C ALA A 152 -13.21 -10.31 16.59
N GLN A 153 -11.96 -10.07 16.99
CA GLN A 153 -11.57 -10.06 18.41
C GLN A 153 -12.12 -8.85 19.14
N ARG A 154 -12.22 -7.69 18.48
CA ARG A 154 -12.74 -6.44 19.06
C ARG A 154 -14.26 -6.40 19.07
N ASP A 155 -14.87 -6.99 18.08
CA ASP A 155 -16.31 -7.05 17.86
C ASP A 155 -16.75 -8.50 17.54
N PRO A 156 -16.84 -9.36 18.58
CA PRO A 156 -17.21 -10.77 18.40
C PRO A 156 -18.63 -10.99 17.87
N GLU A 157 -19.54 -10.01 18.05
CA GLU A 157 -20.90 -10.08 17.55
C GLU A 157 -20.95 -10.12 16.02
N HIS A 158 -20.06 -9.37 15.35
CA HIS A 158 -19.97 -9.32 13.90
C HIS A 158 -18.84 -10.18 13.30
N ALA A 159 -18.20 -11.05 14.09
CA ALA A 159 -17.08 -11.89 13.64
C ALA A 159 -17.36 -12.68 12.36
N ALA A 160 -18.57 -13.24 12.22
CA ALA A 160 -18.95 -13.99 11.02
C ALA A 160 -19.09 -13.09 9.78
N VAL A 161 -19.50 -11.82 9.96
CA VAL A 161 -19.61 -10.83 8.87
C VAL A 161 -18.22 -10.47 8.37
N TYR A 162 -17.29 -10.13 9.26
CA TYR A 162 -15.89 -9.83 8.91
C TYR A 162 -15.24 -10.99 8.16
N ALA A 163 -15.37 -12.21 8.68
CA ALA A 163 -14.82 -13.42 8.04
C ALA A 163 -15.43 -13.65 6.64
N GLY A 164 -16.73 -13.52 6.50
CA GLY A 164 -17.42 -13.67 5.22
C GLY A 164 -17.04 -12.61 4.19
N ASN A 165 -16.88 -11.35 4.64
CA ASN A 165 -16.44 -10.23 3.81
C ASN A 165 -15.00 -10.45 3.35
N ALA A 166 -14.08 -10.80 4.25
CA ALA A 166 -12.69 -11.09 3.93
C ALA A 166 -12.53 -12.22 2.93
N ALA A 167 -13.26 -13.32 3.10
CA ALA A 167 -13.23 -14.45 2.15
C ALA A 167 -13.69 -14.04 0.74
N ARG A 168 -14.73 -13.21 0.65
CA ARG A 168 -15.22 -12.67 -0.63
C ARG A 168 -14.21 -11.74 -1.26
N ALA A 169 -13.64 -10.81 -0.48
CA ALA A 169 -12.64 -9.86 -0.95
C ALA A 169 -11.36 -10.59 -1.42
N ALA A 170 -10.89 -11.61 -0.70
CA ALA A 170 -9.74 -12.42 -1.10
C ALA A 170 -10.01 -13.14 -2.44
N ALA A 171 -11.20 -13.69 -2.63
CA ALA A 171 -11.57 -14.29 -3.91
C ALA A 171 -11.57 -13.27 -5.07
N GLN A 172 -12.01 -12.02 -4.82
CA GLN A 172 -11.96 -10.93 -5.80
C GLN A 172 -10.52 -10.52 -6.12
N VAL A 173 -9.64 -10.45 -5.12
CA VAL A 173 -8.19 -10.18 -5.32
C VAL A 173 -7.55 -11.27 -6.18
N MET A 174 -7.85 -12.54 -5.95
CA MET A 174 -7.32 -13.64 -6.77
C MET A 174 -7.88 -13.66 -8.19
N ALA A 175 -9.11 -13.23 -8.40
CA ALA A 175 -9.68 -13.06 -9.75
C ALA A 175 -8.98 -11.90 -10.48
N LEU A 176 -8.72 -10.79 -9.79
CA LEU A 176 -7.97 -9.64 -10.28
C LEU A 176 -6.52 -10.02 -10.67
N ASP A 177 -5.87 -10.85 -9.87
CA ASP A 177 -4.53 -11.39 -10.17
C ASP A 177 -4.51 -12.12 -11.53
N GLY A 178 -5.47 -12.99 -11.77
CA GLY A 178 -5.61 -13.68 -13.06
C GLY A 178 -5.87 -12.72 -14.24
N GLU A 179 -6.70 -11.69 -14.05
CA GLU A 179 -6.97 -10.64 -15.03
C GLU A 179 -5.68 -9.89 -15.41
N ILE A 180 -4.93 -9.45 -14.40
CA ILE A 180 -3.68 -8.69 -14.57
C ILE A 180 -2.60 -9.56 -15.21
N SER A 181 -2.44 -10.81 -14.77
CA SER A 181 -1.49 -11.76 -15.37
C SER A 181 -1.73 -11.93 -16.86
N ALA A 182 -2.99 -12.06 -17.27
CA ALA A 182 -3.35 -12.18 -18.70
C ALA A 182 -3.04 -10.89 -19.48
N ARG A 183 -3.31 -9.71 -18.89
CA ARG A 183 -3.04 -8.40 -19.50
C ARG A 183 -1.55 -8.18 -19.73
N LEU A 184 -0.72 -8.54 -18.76
CA LEU A 184 0.73 -8.32 -18.78
C LEU A 184 1.52 -9.39 -19.51
N ALA A 185 0.89 -10.46 -19.97
CA ALA A 185 1.58 -11.62 -20.58
C ALA A 185 2.55 -11.25 -21.72
N ARG A 186 2.20 -10.26 -22.56
CA ARG A 186 3.02 -9.80 -23.67
C ARG A 186 4.09 -8.79 -23.28
N ALA A 187 3.91 -8.11 -22.13
CA ALA A 187 4.83 -7.10 -21.60
C ALA A 187 6.04 -7.71 -20.89
N LYS A 188 5.95 -8.97 -20.43
CA LYS A 188 6.94 -9.64 -19.58
C LYS A 188 8.41 -9.53 -20.03
N PRO A 189 8.76 -9.74 -21.33
CA PRO A 189 10.16 -9.71 -21.75
C PRO A 189 10.70 -8.31 -22.03
N ARG A 190 9.92 -7.26 -21.77
CA ARG A 190 10.27 -5.89 -22.14
C ARG A 190 10.76 -5.10 -20.92
N PRO A 191 12.05 -4.72 -20.86
CA PRO A 191 12.62 -4.03 -19.69
C PRO A 191 12.10 -2.60 -19.58
N PHE A 192 11.87 -2.17 -18.32
CA PHE A 192 11.42 -0.80 -18.01
C PHE A 192 12.04 -0.27 -16.74
N ILE A 193 12.09 1.05 -16.63
CA ILE A 193 12.56 1.82 -15.47
C ILE A 193 11.37 2.58 -14.88
N THR A 194 11.34 2.75 -13.54
CA THR A 194 10.36 3.54 -12.81
C THR A 194 10.99 4.75 -12.11
N GLN A 195 10.15 5.63 -11.55
CA GLN A 195 10.61 6.80 -10.82
C GLN A 195 11.31 6.43 -9.51
N HIS A 196 10.68 5.56 -8.68
CA HIS A 196 11.30 5.01 -7.48
C HIS A 196 11.10 3.49 -7.39
N ASP A 197 11.80 2.81 -6.46
CA ASP A 197 11.81 1.35 -6.34
C ASP A 197 10.64 0.82 -5.47
N ALA A 198 9.41 1.13 -5.88
CA ALA A 198 8.21 0.59 -5.25
C ALA A 198 7.78 -0.78 -5.81
N TYR A 199 8.15 -1.08 -7.04
CA TYR A 199 7.47 -2.09 -7.86
C TYR A 199 8.01 -3.50 -7.74
N GLY A 200 8.99 -3.74 -6.87
CA GLY A 200 9.66 -5.03 -6.71
C GLY A 200 8.69 -6.21 -6.44
N TYR A 201 7.64 -5.98 -5.64
CA TYR A 201 6.60 -6.99 -5.40
C TYR A 201 5.75 -7.26 -6.64
N PHE A 202 5.28 -6.21 -7.30
CA PHE A 202 4.45 -6.31 -8.50
C PHE A 202 5.20 -6.97 -9.66
N THR A 203 6.42 -6.53 -9.92
CA THR A 203 7.23 -7.03 -11.03
C THR A 203 7.60 -8.49 -10.86
N ALA A 204 7.98 -8.88 -9.65
CA ALA A 204 8.29 -10.27 -9.34
C ALA A 204 7.06 -11.19 -9.40
N HIS A 205 5.92 -10.73 -8.85
CA HIS A 205 4.68 -11.52 -8.87
C HIS A 205 4.22 -11.79 -10.29
N PHE A 206 4.19 -10.78 -11.15
CA PHE A 206 3.73 -10.91 -12.54
C PHE A 206 4.81 -11.35 -13.53
N GLY A 207 6.06 -11.51 -13.08
CA GLY A 207 7.18 -11.94 -13.90
C GLY A 207 7.57 -10.93 -14.98
N LEU A 208 7.58 -9.63 -14.64
CA LEU A 208 7.99 -8.55 -15.52
C LEU A 208 9.51 -8.36 -15.47
N THR A 209 10.09 -7.85 -16.56
CA THR A 209 11.52 -7.52 -16.60
C THR A 209 11.73 -6.09 -16.12
N TYR A 210 12.03 -5.97 -14.83
CA TYR A 210 12.33 -4.69 -14.19
C TYR A 210 13.81 -4.36 -14.38
N ALA A 211 14.10 -3.16 -14.90
CA ALA A 211 15.46 -2.73 -15.21
C ALA A 211 16.04 -1.76 -14.17
N GLY A 212 15.24 -1.38 -13.16
CA GLY A 212 15.64 -0.52 -12.07
C GLY A 212 14.75 0.71 -11.90
N ALA A 213 15.11 1.57 -10.95
CA ALA A 213 14.42 2.81 -10.64
C ALA A 213 15.39 4.00 -10.72
N LEU A 214 14.84 5.20 -10.91
CA LEU A 214 15.63 6.43 -10.85
C LEU A 214 16.11 6.72 -9.42
N SER A 215 15.26 6.45 -8.41
CA SER A 215 15.59 6.56 -6.98
C SER A 215 15.53 5.18 -6.33
N ALA A 216 16.55 4.82 -5.57
CA ALA A 216 16.65 3.53 -4.87
C ALA A 216 15.71 3.43 -3.65
N GLY A 217 15.10 4.54 -3.24
CA GLY A 217 14.14 4.63 -2.15
C GLY A 217 13.45 5.99 -2.19
N ASP A 218 12.52 6.18 -1.28
CA ASP A 218 11.47 7.17 -1.37
C ASP A 218 11.91 8.61 -1.07
N ALA A 219 13.02 8.81 -0.39
CA ALA A 219 13.44 10.12 0.11
C ALA A 219 14.80 10.60 -0.41
N ALA A 220 15.57 9.76 -1.11
CA ALA A 220 16.91 10.12 -1.56
C ALA A 220 16.91 10.60 -3.01
N ALA A 221 17.47 11.79 -3.26
CA ALA A 221 17.77 12.20 -4.62
C ALA A 221 18.79 11.22 -5.24
N PRO A 222 18.60 10.75 -6.48
CA PRO A 222 19.50 9.81 -7.10
C PRO A 222 20.92 10.43 -7.25
N GLY A 223 21.94 9.62 -6.98
CA GLY A 223 23.32 10.04 -7.19
C GLY A 223 23.62 10.27 -8.67
N ALA A 224 24.54 11.21 -8.96
CA ALA A 224 24.87 11.54 -10.36
C ALA A 224 25.45 10.34 -11.13
N ALA A 225 26.20 9.45 -10.48
CA ALA A 225 26.72 8.22 -11.08
C ALA A 225 25.60 7.29 -11.50
N HIS A 226 24.64 7.03 -10.63
CA HIS A 226 23.46 6.20 -10.92
C HIS A 226 22.64 6.74 -12.10
N VAL A 227 22.40 8.06 -12.14
CA VAL A 227 21.73 8.70 -13.28
C VAL A 227 22.48 8.46 -14.61
N GLN A 228 23.84 8.55 -14.58
CA GLN A 228 24.67 8.27 -15.76
C GLN A 228 24.60 6.80 -16.19
N ASP A 229 24.57 5.87 -15.25
CA ASP A 229 24.45 4.44 -15.53
C ASP A 229 23.11 4.11 -16.17
N LEU A 230 22.00 4.68 -15.64
CA LEU A 230 20.67 4.55 -16.26
C LEU A 230 20.62 5.17 -17.67
N GLN A 231 21.22 6.34 -17.87
CA GLN A 231 21.31 6.96 -19.20
C GLN A 231 22.08 6.06 -20.19
N ALA A 232 23.19 5.46 -19.76
CA ALA A 232 23.96 4.53 -20.57
C ALA A 232 23.16 3.27 -20.91
N GLN A 233 22.41 2.71 -19.94
CA GLN A 233 21.55 1.55 -20.16
C GLN A 233 20.42 1.85 -21.14
N VAL A 234 19.76 2.99 -21.02
CA VAL A 234 18.70 3.46 -21.93
C VAL A 234 19.25 3.71 -23.35
N ALA A 235 20.40 4.37 -23.46
CA ALA A 235 21.06 4.65 -24.73
C ALA A 235 21.51 3.37 -25.46
N ALA A 236 21.89 2.34 -24.71
CA ALA A 236 22.24 1.02 -25.29
C ALA A 236 21.02 0.21 -25.77
N GLY A 237 19.79 0.72 -25.61
CA GLY A 237 18.55 0.03 -25.99
C GLY A 237 18.15 -1.08 -25.02
N GLY A 238 18.69 -1.08 -23.81
CA GLY A 238 18.35 -2.05 -22.75
C GLY A 238 17.02 -1.79 -22.07
N VAL A 239 16.34 -0.68 -22.40
CA VAL A 239 15.09 -0.24 -21.76
C VAL A 239 14.08 0.13 -22.84
N VAL A 240 12.83 -0.32 -22.70
CA VAL A 240 11.74 -0.04 -23.65
C VAL A 240 10.91 1.15 -23.20
N CYS A 241 10.58 1.22 -21.89
CA CYS A 241 9.76 2.28 -21.33
C CYS A 241 10.34 2.82 -20.02
N LEU A 242 10.11 4.12 -19.78
CA LEU A 242 10.34 4.77 -18.50
C LEU A 242 8.99 5.28 -17.97
N PHE A 243 8.74 5.08 -16.68
CA PHE A 243 7.48 5.44 -16.07
C PHE A 243 7.69 6.49 -14.96
N PRO A 244 7.19 7.72 -15.15
CA PRO A 244 7.09 8.70 -14.07
C PRO A 244 6.02 8.27 -13.07
N GLU A 245 5.91 9.00 -11.97
CA GLU A 245 4.89 8.80 -10.95
C GLU A 245 4.04 10.03 -10.75
N ALA A 246 2.81 9.81 -10.25
CA ALA A 246 1.80 10.86 -10.12
C ALA A 246 2.19 11.90 -9.05
N GLN A 247 2.99 11.50 -8.04
CA GLN A 247 3.41 12.36 -6.93
C GLN A 247 4.73 13.11 -7.19
N HIS A 248 5.49 12.72 -8.22
CA HIS A 248 6.85 13.19 -8.45
C HIS A 248 7.01 14.02 -9.73
N ASP A 249 8.00 14.94 -9.71
CA ASP A 249 8.38 15.68 -10.91
C ASP A 249 9.11 14.74 -11.92
N PRO A 250 8.59 14.57 -13.14
CA PRO A 250 9.18 13.68 -14.14
C PRO A 250 10.45 14.23 -14.78
N ALA A 251 10.87 15.46 -14.49
CA ALA A 251 11.94 16.15 -15.23
C ALA A 251 13.25 15.37 -15.29
N LEU A 252 13.68 14.76 -14.17
CA LEU A 252 14.92 13.98 -14.15
C LEU A 252 14.78 12.66 -14.92
N LEU A 253 13.63 11.98 -14.81
CA LEU A 253 13.34 10.77 -15.58
C LEU A 253 13.32 11.06 -17.10
N MET A 254 12.75 12.19 -17.50
CA MET A 254 12.77 12.67 -18.88
C MET A 254 14.19 12.96 -19.36
N GLN A 255 15.06 13.46 -18.48
CA GLN A 255 16.48 13.65 -18.78
C GLN A 255 17.21 12.30 -18.95
N VAL A 256 16.85 11.27 -18.20
CA VAL A 256 17.38 9.90 -18.37
C VAL A 256 16.94 9.34 -19.74
N GLN A 257 15.69 9.56 -20.12
CA GLN A 257 15.14 9.12 -21.42
C GLN A 257 15.87 9.80 -22.60
N ASN A 258 16.17 11.08 -22.53
CA ASN A 258 16.96 11.91 -23.47
C ASN A 258 17.05 11.31 -24.88
N ASP A 259 16.67 11.83 -25.92
CA ASP A 259 16.76 11.42 -27.36
C ASP A 259 16.96 9.90 -27.67
N SER A 260 16.74 9.02 -26.65
CA SER A 260 16.80 7.56 -26.84
C SER A 260 15.55 7.02 -27.53
N ALA A 261 15.58 5.76 -27.93
CA ALA A 261 14.42 5.06 -28.48
C ALA A 261 13.41 4.60 -27.42
N ALA A 262 13.71 4.76 -26.13
CA ALA A 262 12.81 4.37 -25.05
C ALA A 262 11.62 5.34 -24.96
N HIS A 263 10.44 4.82 -24.65
CA HIS A 263 9.21 5.59 -24.57
C HIS A 263 8.93 6.04 -23.14
N LEU A 264 8.37 7.24 -22.99
CA LEU A 264 7.81 7.68 -21.72
C LEU A 264 6.39 7.13 -21.59
N GLY A 265 6.16 6.28 -20.59
CA GLY A 265 4.83 5.75 -20.26
C GLY A 265 3.96 6.75 -19.52
N ALA A 266 2.68 6.40 -19.31
CA ALA A 266 1.81 7.15 -18.43
C ALA A 266 2.30 7.05 -16.99
N ALA A 267 2.05 8.09 -16.19
CA ALA A 267 2.44 8.12 -14.79
C ALA A 267 1.83 6.94 -14.02
N LEU A 268 2.64 6.25 -13.22
CA LEU A 268 2.21 5.24 -12.28
C LEU A 268 1.77 5.90 -10.97
N ASP A 269 0.96 5.19 -10.20
CA ASP A 269 0.51 5.61 -8.87
C ASP A 269 0.54 4.37 -7.96
N PRO A 270 1.67 4.06 -7.32
CA PRO A 270 1.86 2.81 -6.58
C PRO A 270 1.01 2.73 -5.31
N VAL A 271 0.61 3.87 -4.76
CA VAL A 271 -0.21 3.97 -3.56
C VAL A 271 -1.68 4.28 -3.86
N GLY A 272 -2.00 4.65 -5.10
CA GLY A 272 -3.38 5.02 -5.46
C GLY A 272 -3.82 6.37 -4.90
N SER A 273 -2.89 7.29 -4.67
CA SER A 273 -3.16 8.61 -4.08
C SER A 273 -4.09 9.47 -4.94
N THR A 274 -4.16 9.22 -6.24
CA THR A 274 -5.03 9.93 -7.18
C THR A 274 -6.42 9.29 -7.33
N ILE A 275 -6.60 8.07 -6.81
CA ILE A 275 -7.84 7.30 -6.88
C ILE A 275 -8.80 7.73 -5.76
N GLU A 276 -10.10 7.69 -6.01
CA GLU A 276 -11.09 7.93 -4.97
C GLU A 276 -11.05 6.80 -3.92
N ALA A 277 -10.97 7.18 -2.64
CA ALA A 277 -10.89 6.23 -1.54
C ALA A 277 -12.18 5.42 -1.41
N GLY A 278 -12.06 4.13 -1.11
CA GLY A 278 -13.18 3.23 -0.93
C GLY A 278 -12.83 1.78 -1.23
N PRO A 279 -13.79 0.86 -1.11
CA PRO A 279 -13.53 -0.58 -1.23
C PRO A 279 -12.99 -1.01 -2.60
N GLU A 280 -13.27 -0.26 -3.66
CA GLU A 280 -12.81 -0.57 -5.03
C GLU A 280 -11.42 0.00 -5.36
N ALA A 281 -10.85 0.84 -4.47
CA ALA A 281 -9.59 1.56 -4.75
C ALA A 281 -8.41 0.60 -4.97
N TYR A 282 -8.34 -0.52 -4.23
CA TYR A 282 -7.30 -1.52 -4.41
C TYR A 282 -7.31 -2.15 -5.82
N ALA A 283 -8.48 -2.53 -6.29
CA ALA A 283 -8.63 -3.11 -7.63
C ALA A 283 -8.35 -2.08 -8.74
N ALA A 284 -8.80 -0.84 -8.54
CA ALA A 284 -8.53 0.26 -9.46
C ALA A 284 -7.02 0.57 -9.56
N LEU A 285 -6.32 0.58 -8.42
CA LEU A 285 -4.86 0.77 -8.36
C LEU A 285 -4.14 -0.28 -9.21
N LEU A 286 -4.32 -1.56 -8.93
CA LEU A 286 -3.60 -2.63 -9.64
C LEU A 286 -3.96 -2.67 -11.13
N ARG A 287 -5.23 -2.41 -11.49
CA ARG A 287 -5.63 -2.30 -12.90
C ARG A 287 -4.97 -1.12 -13.59
N GLY A 288 -4.87 0.03 -12.91
CA GLY A 288 -4.20 1.24 -13.42
C GLY A 288 -2.73 0.98 -13.72
N LEU A 289 -2.00 0.37 -12.78
CA LEU A 289 -0.60 -0.02 -12.98
C LEU A 289 -0.45 -0.97 -14.18
N ALA A 290 -1.25 -2.04 -14.21
CA ALA A 290 -1.21 -3.03 -15.29
C ALA A 290 -1.55 -2.43 -16.66
N GLN A 291 -2.50 -1.49 -16.71
CA GLN A 291 -2.88 -0.79 -17.94
C GLN A 291 -1.73 0.09 -18.44
N SER A 292 -1.18 0.97 -17.58
CA SER A 292 -0.09 1.88 -17.95
C SER A 292 1.14 1.11 -18.45
N LEU A 293 1.51 0.02 -17.73
CA LEU A 293 2.63 -0.84 -18.13
C LEU A 293 2.36 -1.53 -19.47
N ALA A 294 1.17 -2.14 -19.62
CA ALA A 294 0.82 -2.85 -20.86
C ALA A 294 0.76 -1.91 -22.08
N ASP A 295 0.23 -0.71 -21.92
CA ASP A 295 0.08 0.24 -23.04
C ASP A 295 1.43 0.68 -23.59
N CYS A 296 2.39 1.01 -22.74
CA CYS A 296 3.73 1.37 -23.19
C CYS A 296 4.49 0.14 -23.70
N LEU A 297 4.60 -0.90 -22.87
CA LEU A 297 5.44 -2.07 -23.17
C LEU A 297 4.95 -2.88 -24.38
N ASN A 298 3.65 -2.89 -24.72
CA ASN A 298 3.13 -3.59 -25.89
C ASN A 298 3.05 -2.71 -27.15
N GLY A 299 3.05 -1.38 -26.97
CA GLY A 299 2.96 -0.40 -28.07
C GLY A 299 4.31 0.00 -28.67
N ALA A 300 5.39 -0.29 -27.96
CA ALA A 300 6.76 0.06 -28.32
C ALA A 300 7.43 -0.94 -29.27
#